data_af1afbdd28948107b3963b474b63e01e
#
_entry.id   af1afbdd28948107b3963b474b63e01e
#
_cell.length_a   1.000
_cell.length_b   1.000
_cell.length_c   1.000
_cell.angle_alpha   90.00
_cell.angle_beta   90.00
_cell.angle_gamma   90.00
#
_symmetry.space_group_name_H-M   'P 1'
#
loop_
_entity.id
_entity.type
_entity.pdbx_description
1 polymer ?
#
loop_
_entity_poly.entity_id
_entity_poly.type
_entity_poly.pdbx_seq_one_letter_code
_entity_poly.pdbx_strand_id
1 'polypeptide(L)'
;MLTPPGRLLALTVMTTVISVHSFRGGTGKSNTTSNVAANLAARGHRVGVIDADIQSPGIHVLFGFDENVDHTLNDYLWGTHTMGEVAHDITDIVRESIEVAEGGALYLVPSSMKPGDIARILRDGYDVEKLSIGLRELARELDLDYVFIDTHPGLNEETLLSITLSDVLLLILRPDRQDYQGTAVTVDVARKLDVPNLYLVVNKIPEGIENSGLREQLDEAYSATTLAMLPLSEEVVLNASSALFSLIRPDHVWSSQIRIIADELDEGLTT
;
A
#
# COMPACT_ATOMS: atom_id res chain seq x y z
N MET A 1 -42.41 -29.03 17.43
CA MET A 1 -41.68 -28.91 16.18
C MET A 1 -40.96 -27.59 16.25
N LEU A 2 -39.69 -27.59 16.63
CA LEU A 2 -38.83 -26.42 16.69
C LEU A 2 -37.94 -26.48 15.46
N THR A 3 -38.10 -25.51 14.55
CA THR A 3 -37.19 -25.28 13.43
C THR A 3 -35.84 -24.82 13.95
N PRO A 4 -34.72 -25.42 13.53
CA PRO A 4 -33.41 -24.92 13.92
C PRO A 4 -33.13 -23.58 13.24
N PRO A 5 -32.44 -22.64 13.90
CA PRO A 5 -32.04 -21.39 13.28
C PRO A 5 -31.04 -21.67 12.17
N GLY A 6 -31.38 -21.21 11.00
CA GLY A 6 -30.50 -21.23 9.83
C GLY A 6 -29.18 -20.53 10.16
N ARG A 7 -28.12 -21.30 10.15
CA ARG A 7 -26.76 -20.80 10.17
C ARG A 7 -26.53 -20.08 8.84
N LEU A 8 -26.61 -18.74 8.83
CA LEU A 8 -26.00 -17.97 7.76
C LEU A 8 -24.53 -18.40 7.71
N LEU A 9 -24.13 -19.07 6.66
CA LEU A 9 -22.74 -19.22 6.30
C LEU A 9 -22.22 -17.78 6.06
N ALA A 10 -21.51 -17.22 7.04
CA ALA A 10 -20.70 -16.05 6.81
C ALA A 10 -19.76 -16.42 5.67
N LEU A 11 -19.93 -15.81 4.52
CA LEU A 11 -18.92 -15.77 3.49
C LEU A 11 -17.70 -15.16 4.18
N THR A 12 -16.67 -15.97 4.39
CA THR A 12 -15.38 -15.47 4.87
C THR A 12 -14.89 -14.56 3.75
N VAL A 13 -15.04 -13.26 3.93
CA VAL A 13 -14.43 -12.28 3.02
C VAL A 13 -12.94 -12.53 3.09
N MET A 14 -12.36 -12.90 1.96
CA MET A 14 -10.91 -13.14 1.88
C MET A 14 -10.24 -11.77 1.84
N THR A 15 -9.37 -11.48 2.78
CA THR A 15 -8.57 -10.25 2.79
C THR A 15 -7.67 -10.21 1.56
N THR A 16 -7.72 -9.13 0.80
CA THR A 16 -6.83 -8.91 -0.34
C THR A 16 -5.53 -8.25 0.13
N VAL A 17 -4.41 -8.89 -0.13
CA VAL A 17 -3.07 -8.36 0.20
C VAL A 17 -2.48 -7.65 -1.01
N ILE A 18 -2.12 -6.37 -0.84
CA ILE A 18 -1.62 -5.50 -1.89
C ILE A 18 -0.22 -5.01 -1.51
N SER A 19 0.81 -5.43 -2.24
CA SER A 19 2.13 -4.81 -2.12
C SER A 19 2.26 -3.64 -3.07
N VAL A 20 2.71 -2.51 -2.55
CA VAL A 20 3.08 -1.33 -3.35
C VAL A 20 4.59 -1.25 -3.41
N HIS A 21 5.14 -1.40 -4.62
CA HIS A 21 6.58 -1.54 -4.79
C HIS A 21 7.11 -0.63 -5.90
N SER A 22 8.43 -0.39 -5.87
CA SER A 22 9.17 0.25 -6.96
C SER A 22 10.64 -0.17 -6.92
N PHE A 23 11.27 -0.29 -8.07
CA PHE A 23 12.68 -0.63 -8.14
C PHE A 23 13.58 0.45 -7.51
N ARG A 24 13.17 1.72 -7.57
CA ARG A 24 13.94 2.87 -7.04
C ARG A 24 13.15 3.65 -6.01
N GLY A 25 13.89 4.31 -5.11
CA GLY A 25 13.32 5.26 -4.15
C GLY A 25 12.79 6.54 -4.80
N GLY A 26 11.87 7.21 -4.10
CA GLY A 26 11.34 8.51 -4.53
C GLY A 26 10.35 8.46 -5.70
N THR A 27 9.80 7.30 -6.04
CA THR A 27 8.76 7.14 -7.07
C THR A 27 7.37 7.57 -6.61
N GLY A 28 7.15 7.65 -5.29
CA GLY A 28 5.86 8.04 -4.68
C GLY A 28 5.03 6.86 -4.18
N LYS A 29 5.66 5.72 -3.85
CA LYS A 29 4.99 4.54 -3.28
C LYS A 29 4.09 4.91 -2.10
N SER A 30 4.69 5.40 -1.02
CA SER A 30 3.98 5.71 0.23
C SER A 30 2.83 6.71 0.01
N ASN A 31 3.04 7.72 -0.86
CA ASN A 31 1.97 8.66 -1.24
C ASN A 31 0.81 7.97 -1.97
N THR A 32 1.10 7.05 -2.89
CA THR A 32 0.07 6.25 -3.57
C THR A 32 -0.61 5.33 -2.58
N THR A 33 0.15 4.58 -1.78
CA THR A 33 -0.36 3.66 -0.76
C THR A 33 -1.33 4.34 0.19
N SER A 34 -0.91 5.44 0.83
CA SER A 34 -1.72 6.14 1.83
C SER A 34 -3.01 6.71 1.25
N ASN A 35 -2.94 7.30 0.06
CA ASN A 35 -4.11 7.89 -0.58
C ASN A 35 -5.09 6.85 -1.12
N VAL A 36 -4.63 5.72 -1.68
CA VAL A 36 -5.51 4.63 -2.13
C VAL A 36 -6.17 3.95 -0.92
N ALA A 37 -5.41 3.61 0.11
CA ALA A 37 -5.92 2.99 1.34
C ALA A 37 -7.01 3.85 1.99
N ALA A 38 -6.79 5.16 2.10
CA ALA A 38 -7.77 6.08 2.67
C ALA A 38 -9.04 6.22 1.82
N ASN A 39 -8.93 6.19 0.48
CA ASN A 39 -10.11 6.20 -0.40
C ASN A 39 -10.95 4.91 -0.25
N LEU A 40 -10.32 3.74 -0.08
CA LEU A 40 -11.03 2.49 0.19
C LEU A 40 -11.70 2.51 1.57
N ALA A 41 -11.01 3.00 2.60
CA ALA A 41 -11.59 3.15 3.94
C ALA A 41 -12.80 4.10 3.94
N ALA A 42 -12.73 5.21 3.19
CA ALA A 42 -13.85 6.14 3.05
C ALA A 42 -15.09 5.49 2.41
N ARG A 43 -14.93 4.46 1.59
CA ARG A 43 -16.02 3.71 0.94
C ARG A 43 -16.67 2.65 1.83
N GLY A 44 -16.17 2.43 3.03
CA GLY A 44 -16.72 1.48 3.98
C GLY A 44 -15.87 0.22 4.18
N HIS A 45 -14.71 0.12 3.53
CA HIS A 45 -13.82 -1.01 3.71
C HIS A 45 -12.96 -0.89 4.97
N ARG A 46 -12.59 -2.03 5.53
CA ARG A 46 -11.63 -2.12 6.64
C ARG A 46 -10.24 -2.36 6.05
N VAL A 47 -9.39 -1.36 6.17
CA VAL A 47 -8.09 -1.33 5.49
C VAL A 47 -6.95 -1.25 6.49
N GLY A 48 -5.98 -2.15 6.36
CA GLY A 48 -4.70 -2.10 7.09
C GLY A 48 -3.58 -1.60 6.18
N VAL A 49 -2.67 -0.80 6.73
CA VAL A 49 -1.44 -0.36 6.05
C VAL A 49 -0.26 -0.74 6.92
N ILE A 50 0.69 -1.49 6.36
CA ILE A 50 1.94 -1.89 7.03
C ILE A 50 3.10 -1.13 6.39
N ASP A 51 3.82 -0.35 7.18
CA ASP A 51 5.09 0.27 6.77
C ASP A 51 6.21 -0.77 6.83
N ALA A 52 6.47 -1.43 5.71
CA ALA A 52 7.55 -2.41 5.60
C ALA A 52 8.86 -1.79 5.09
N ASP A 53 8.92 -0.48 4.88
CA ASP A 53 10.18 0.25 4.65
C ASP A 53 10.90 0.55 5.98
N ILE A 54 11.29 -0.51 6.68
CA ILE A 54 11.86 -0.43 8.05
C ILE A 54 13.16 0.36 8.09
N GLN A 55 13.89 0.44 6.97
CA GLN A 55 15.16 1.16 6.87
C GLN A 55 14.96 2.67 6.66
N SER A 56 13.86 3.07 6.05
CA SER A 56 13.51 4.47 5.75
C SER A 56 12.01 4.71 5.94
N PRO A 57 11.48 4.46 7.15
CA PRO A 57 10.06 4.55 7.40
C PRO A 57 9.55 5.98 7.23
N GLY A 58 8.31 6.14 6.78
CA GLY A 58 7.80 7.50 6.53
C GLY A 58 6.33 7.60 6.20
N ILE A 59 5.62 6.49 5.99
CA ILE A 59 4.21 6.56 5.60
C ILE A 59 3.33 7.17 6.69
N HIS A 60 3.69 7.02 7.97
CA HIS A 60 2.99 7.61 9.12
C HIS A 60 2.86 9.14 9.01
N VAL A 61 3.87 9.82 8.44
CA VAL A 61 3.84 11.28 8.23
C VAL A 61 2.70 11.68 7.29
N LEU A 62 2.44 10.88 6.25
CA LEU A 62 1.38 11.13 5.28
C LEU A 62 -0.02 11.06 5.90
N PHE A 63 -0.14 10.28 6.96
CA PHE A 63 -1.37 10.20 7.75
C PHE A 63 -1.43 11.25 8.88
N GLY A 64 -0.41 12.10 9.03
CA GLY A 64 -0.35 13.02 10.16
C GLY A 64 -0.20 12.31 11.51
N PHE A 65 0.29 11.08 11.51
CA PHE A 65 0.45 10.28 12.72
C PHE A 65 1.79 10.59 13.40
N ASP A 66 1.83 10.61 14.74
CA ASP A 66 3.01 11.02 15.52
C ASP A 66 4.19 10.05 15.27
N GLU A 67 5.39 10.61 15.09
CA GLU A 67 6.64 9.85 14.95
C GLU A 67 7.12 9.18 16.24
N ASN A 68 6.62 9.64 17.40
CA ASN A 68 6.96 9.11 18.72
C ASN A 68 6.00 7.99 19.16
N VAL A 69 5.55 7.19 18.23
CA VAL A 69 4.62 6.11 18.50
C VAL A 69 5.25 5.04 19.37
N ASP A 70 4.56 4.66 20.42
CA ASP A 70 4.81 3.42 21.14
C ASP A 70 4.15 2.27 20.36
N HIS A 71 4.83 1.14 20.28
CA HIS A 71 4.37 -0.06 19.57
C HIS A 71 4.39 0.08 18.03
N THR A 72 5.46 -0.43 17.46
CA THR A 72 5.75 -0.38 16.02
C THR A 72 5.91 -1.78 15.44
N LEU A 73 5.97 -1.90 14.13
CA LEU A 73 6.31 -3.15 13.44
C LEU A 73 7.60 -3.77 14.00
N ASN A 74 8.59 -2.94 14.38
CA ASN A 74 9.84 -3.40 14.98
C ASN A 74 9.61 -4.18 16.27
N ASP A 75 8.67 -3.74 17.12
CA ASP A 75 8.33 -4.40 18.38
C ASP A 75 7.70 -5.77 18.14
N TYR A 76 6.83 -5.88 17.13
CA TYR A 76 6.29 -7.15 16.68
C TYR A 76 7.40 -8.09 16.17
N LEU A 77 8.28 -7.60 15.28
CA LEU A 77 9.35 -8.40 14.69
C LEU A 77 10.34 -8.92 15.75
N TRP A 78 10.56 -8.16 16.82
CA TRP A 78 11.38 -8.60 17.97
C TRP A 78 10.61 -9.50 18.94
N GLY A 79 9.30 -9.66 18.77
CA GLY A 79 8.47 -10.52 19.59
C GLY A 79 8.13 -9.93 20.97
N THR A 80 8.18 -8.62 21.11
CA THR A 80 7.77 -7.90 22.33
C THR A 80 6.28 -7.59 22.37
N HIS A 81 5.65 -7.50 21.20
CA HIS A 81 4.22 -7.20 21.02
C HIS A 81 3.60 -8.09 19.94
N THR A 82 2.28 -8.27 19.99
CA THR A 82 1.49 -8.91 18.93
C THR A 82 1.25 -7.95 17.79
N MET A 83 0.83 -8.45 16.62
CA MET A 83 0.53 -7.60 15.47
C MET A 83 -0.67 -6.68 15.72
N GLY A 84 -1.67 -7.13 16.47
CA GLY A 84 -2.82 -6.32 16.88
C GLY A 84 -2.43 -5.17 17.82
N GLU A 85 -1.45 -5.36 18.72
CA GLU A 85 -0.99 -4.31 19.65
C GLU A 85 -0.18 -3.21 18.97
N VAL A 86 0.43 -3.49 17.81
CA VAL A 86 1.20 -2.51 17.03
C VAL A 86 0.38 -1.88 15.90
N ALA A 87 -0.88 -2.28 15.75
CA ALA A 87 -1.82 -1.69 14.80
C ALA A 87 -2.62 -0.55 15.45
N HIS A 88 -2.52 0.63 14.88
CA HIS A 88 -3.18 1.84 15.38
C HIS A 88 -4.40 2.17 14.52
N ASP A 89 -5.56 2.35 15.13
CA ASP A 89 -6.76 2.86 14.45
C ASP A 89 -6.57 4.35 14.15
N ILE A 90 -6.47 4.68 12.88
CA ILE A 90 -6.29 6.04 12.37
C ILE A 90 -7.50 6.51 11.54
N THR A 91 -8.65 5.86 11.71
CA THR A 91 -9.88 6.15 10.95
C THR A 91 -10.30 7.60 11.08
N ASP A 92 -10.11 8.23 12.24
CA ASP A 92 -10.50 9.62 12.48
C ASP A 92 -9.72 10.59 11.58
N ILE A 93 -8.50 10.27 11.17
CA ILE A 93 -7.72 11.08 10.22
C ILE A 93 -8.44 11.18 8.85
N VAL A 94 -9.06 10.08 8.42
CA VAL A 94 -9.86 10.08 7.19
C VAL A 94 -11.15 10.87 7.40
N ARG A 95 -11.81 10.70 8.56
CA ARG A 95 -13.07 11.38 8.92
C ARG A 95 -12.93 12.90 9.01
N GLU A 96 -11.76 13.41 9.36
CA GLU A 96 -11.49 14.85 9.37
C GLU A 96 -11.56 15.48 7.97
N SER A 97 -11.29 14.69 6.94
CA SER A 97 -11.22 15.15 5.55
C SER A 97 -12.45 14.80 4.72
N ILE A 98 -13.12 13.67 4.99
CA ILE A 98 -14.25 13.16 4.21
C ILE A 98 -15.16 12.30 5.09
N GLU A 99 -16.43 12.19 4.70
CA GLU A 99 -17.36 11.23 5.30
C GLU A 99 -16.90 9.80 5.00
N VAL A 100 -16.80 8.98 6.04
CA VAL A 100 -16.48 7.56 5.96
C VAL A 100 -17.75 6.76 6.02
N ALA A 101 -18.02 5.93 5.01
CA ALA A 101 -19.19 5.07 4.97
C ALA A 101 -19.21 4.07 6.13
N GLU A 102 -20.40 3.56 6.46
CA GLU A 102 -20.58 2.59 7.56
C GLU A 102 -19.69 1.36 7.36
N GLY A 103 -19.00 0.94 8.41
CA GLY A 103 -18.06 -0.17 8.40
C GLY A 103 -16.62 0.22 8.07
N GLY A 104 -16.40 1.37 7.41
CA GLY A 104 -15.06 1.81 7.02
C GLY A 104 -14.14 2.10 8.19
N ALA A 105 -12.92 1.59 8.08
CA ALA A 105 -11.87 1.80 9.07
C ALA A 105 -10.49 1.76 8.41
N LEU A 106 -9.54 2.52 8.97
CA LEU A 106 -8.16 2.54 8.53
C LEU A 106 -7.22 2.29 9.71
N TYR A 107 -6.36 1.30 9.56
CA TYR A 107 -5.38 0.92 10.56
C TYR A 107 -3.96 1.09 10.00
N LEU A 108 -3.04 1.57 10.83
CA LEU A 108 -1.63 1.73 10.49
C LEU A 108 -0.77 0.89 11.41
N VAL A 109 0.13 0.10 10.84
CA VAL A 109 1.26 -0.53 11.53
C VAL A 109 2.53 0.22 11.10
N PRO A 110 2.98 1.22 11.87
CA PRO A 110 4.13 2.03 11.53
C PRO A 110 5.43 1.30 11.85
N SER A 111 6.49 1.60 11.11
CA SER A 111 7.86 1.24 11.50
C SER A 111 8.49 2.32 12.38
N SER A 112 9.45 1.93 13.23
CA SER A 112 10.09 2.82 14.18
C SER A 112 11.03 3.83 13.51
N MET A 113 10.87 5.11 13.84
CA MET A 113 11.79 6.19 13.45
C MET A 113 13.00 6.36 14.41
N LYS A 114 13.07 5.57 15.49
CA LYS A 114 14.15 5.65 16.46
C LYS A 114 15.48 5.17 15.84
N PRO A 115 16.54 5.97 15.78
CA PRO A 115 17.81 5.57 15.14
C PRO A 115 18.39 4.27 15.70
N GLY A 116 18.19 3.99 16.99
CA GLY A 116 18.62 2.75 17.63
C GLY A 116 17.94 1.51 17.08
N ASP A 117 16.65 1.61 16.77
CA ASP A 117 15.83 0.53 16.22
C ASP A 117 16.21 0.24 14.77
N ILE A 118 16.38 1.31 13.97
CA ILE A 118 16.84 1.19 12.58
C ILE A 118 18.24 0.56 12.55
N ALA A 119 19.18 1.04 13.40
CA ALA A 119 20.52 0.48 13.48
C ALA A 119 20.52 -0.99 13.92
N ARG A 120 19.60 -1.39 14.81
CA ARG A 120 19.45 -2.77 15.25
C ARG A 120 18.99 -3.67 14.09
N ILE A 121 17.95 -3.26 13.35
CA ILE A 121 17.47 -4.01 12.18
C ILE A 121 18.57 -4.17 11.13
N LEU A 122 19.32 -3.10 10.82
CA LEU A 122 20.39 -3.14 9.83
C LEU A 122 21.57 -4.05 10.26
N ARG A 123 21.84 -4.16 11.55
CA ARG A 123 22.94 -4.97 12.09
C ARG A 123 22.56 -6.43 12.29
N ASP A 124 21.40 -6.66 12.93
CA ASP A 124 21.01 -7.97 13.44
C ASP A 124 20.00 -8.66 12.51
N GLY A 125 19.37 -7.91 11.58
CA GLY A 125 18.27 -8.39 10.77
C GLY A 125 17.01 -8.69 11.60
N TYR A 126 16.08 -9.34 10.98
CA TYR A 126 14.90 -9.91 11.62
C TYR A 126 14.40 -11.14 10.82
N ASP A 127 13.55 -11.93 11.46
CA ASP A 127 12.92 -13.06 10.81
C ASP A 127 11.79 -12.58 9.88
N VAL A 128 12.06 -12.60 8.58
CA VAL A 128 11.11 -12.12 7.56
C VAL A 128 9.81 -12.97 7.50
N GLU A 129 9.86 -14.24 7.95
CA GLU A 129 8.66 -15.09 8.00
C GLU A 129 7.62 -14.56 9.00
N LYS A 130 8.07 -13.84 10.05
CA LYS A 130 7.16 -13.19 10.99
C LYS A 130 6.23 -12.20 10.31
N LEU A 131 6.67 -11.49 9.28
CA LEU A 131 5.80 -10.56 8.55
C LEU A 131 4.61 -11.31 7.93
N SER A 132 4.84 -12.50 7.36
CA SER A 132 3.78 -13.35 6.79
C SER A 132 2.78 -13.82 7.85
N ILE A 133 3.26 -14.15 9.04
CA ILE A 133 2.41 -14.60 10.16
C ILE A 133 1.59 -13.41 10.65
N GLY A 134 2.25 -12.30 10.94
CA GLY A 134 1.61 -11.09 11.47
C GLY A 134 0.58 -10.48 10.52
N LEU A 135 0.82 -10.52 9.21
CA LEU A 135 -0.15 -10.07 8.22
C LEU A 135 -1.48 -10.85 8.33
N ARG A 136 -1.40 -12.19 8.45
CA ARG A 136 -2.60 -13.04 8.61
C ARG A 136 -3.29 -12.84 9.96
N GLU A 137 -2.51 -12.61 11.01
CA GLU A 137 -3.04 -12.29 12.35
C GLU A 137 -3.80 -10.97 12.29
N LEU A 138 -3.19 -9.91 11.75
CA LEU A 138 -3.78 -8.58 11.59
C LEU A 138 -5.08 -8.64 10.79
N ALA A 139 -5.04 -9.28 9.62
CA ALA A 139 -6.19 -9.41 8.74
C ALA A 139 -7.39 -10.05 9.45
N ARG A 140 -7.14 -11.12 10.23
CA ARG A 140 -8.19 -11.84 10.96
C ARG A 140 -8.67 -11.08 12.19
N GLU A 141 -7.77 -10.47 12.98
CA GLU A 141 -8.12 -9.80 14.25
C GLU A 141 -8.93 -8.54 14.02
N LEU A 142 -8.60 -7.82 12.96
CA LEU A 142 -9.27 -6.57 12.59
C LEU A 142 -10.33 -6.74 11.49
N ASP A 143 -10.58 -7.97 11.03
CA ASP A 143 -11.57 -8.28 9.97
C ASP A 143 -11.35 -7.38 8.74
N LEU A 144 -10.11 -7.37 8.22
CA LEU A 144 -9.71 -6.48 7.15
C LEU A 144 -10.14 -6.98 5.78
N ASP A 145 -10.67 -6.08 4.94
CA ASP A 145 -10.93 -6.34 3.52
C ASP A 145 -9.64 -6.24 2.70
N TYR A 146 -8.78 -5.27 3.04
CA TYR A 146 -7.53 -5.00 2.37
C TYR A 146 -6.37 -4.82 3.34
N VAL A 147 -5.18 -5.33 2.95
CA VAL A 147 -3.91 -5.01 3.63
C VAL A 147 -2.92 -4.50 2.60
N PHE A 148 -2.49 -3.26 2.77
CA PHE A 148 -1.41 -2.67 1.98
C PHE A 148 -0.06 -2.89 2.67
N ILE A 149 0.94 -3.28 1.89
CA ILE A 149 2.34 -3.37 2.33
C ILE A 149 3.12 -2.30 1.56
N ASP A 150 3.52 -1.22 2.24
CA ASP A 150 4.43 -0.21 1.66
C ASP A 150 5.86 -0.71 1.80
N THR A 151 6.45 -1.14 0.68
CA THR A 151 7.72 -1.86 0.69
C THR A 151 8.94 -0.94 0.58
N HIS A 152 10.11 -1.42 1.00
CA HIS A 152 11.37 -0.77 0.67
C HIS A 152 11.66 -0.83 -0.84
N PRO A 153 12.26 0.20 -1.45
CA PRO A 153 12.63 0.15 -2.87
C PRO A 153 13.73 -0.86 -3.17
N GLY A 154 13.70 -1.43 -4.37
CA GLY A 154 14.69 -2.42 -4.82
C GLY A 154 14.31 -3.86 -4.46
N LEU A 155 15.12 -4.81 -4.90
CA LEU A 155 14.87 -6.24 -4.72
C LEU A 155 15.78 -6.80 -3.63
N ASN A 156 15.31 -6.78 -2.41
CA ASN A 156 15.92 -7.43 -1.26
C ASN A 156 15.03 -8.59 -0.76
N GLU A 157 15.47 -9.34 0.23
CA GLU A 157 14.74 -10.50 0.76
C GLU A 157 13.35 -10.12 1.29
N GLU A 158 13.25 -9.00 2.02
CA GLU A 158 12.00 -8.47 2.58
C GLU A 158 10.99 -8.12 1.50
N THR A 159 11.47 -7.47 0.44
CA THR A 159 10.64 -7.11 -0.71
C THR A 159 10.16 -8.34 -1.47
N LEU A 160 11.04 -9.33 -1.68
CA LEU A 160 10.67 -10.58 -2.36
C LEU A 160 9.60 -11.33 -1.58
N LEU A 161 9.69 -11.36 -0.25
CA LEU A 161 8.65 -11.95 0.58
C LEU A 161 7.33 -11.18 0.46
N SER A 162 7.36 -9.85 0.58
CA SER A 162 6.16 -9.01 0.44
C SER A 162 5.47 -9.24 -0.91
N ILE A 163 6.25 -9.29 -2.00
CA ILE A 163 5.75 -9.61 -3.35
C ILE A 163 5.12 -11.01 -3.38
N THR A 164 5.76 -12.01 -2.79
CA THR A 164 5.27 -13.40 -2.76
C THR A 164 3.96 -13.55 -1.99
N LEU A 165 3.76 -12.73 -0.96
CA LEU A 165 2.56 -12.78 -0.12
C LEU A 165 1.36 -12.03 -0.72
N SER A 166 1.57 -11.32 -1.83
CA SER A 166 0.56 -10.41 -2.37
C SER A 166 -0.36 -11.09 -3.36
N ASP A 167 -1.66 -10.80 -3.24
CA ASP A 167 -2.67 -11.09 -4.26
C ASP A 167 -2.56 -10.09 -5.41
N VAL A 168 -2.11 -8.86 -5.10
CA VAL A 168 -1.92 -7.76 -6.03
C VAL A 168 -0.58 -7.09 -5.80
N LEU A 169 0.17 -6.89 -6.88
CA LEU A 169 1.37 -6.07 -6.89
C LEU A 169 1.15 -4.79 -7.69
N LEU A 170 1.20 -3.63 -7.03
CA LEU A 170 1.22 -2.33 -7.67
C LEU A 170 2.66 -1.86 -7.84
N LEU A 171 3.16 -1.82 -9.08
CA LEU A 171 4.49 -1.32 -9.39
C LEU A 171 4.45 0.16 -9.77
N ILE A 172 5.05 0.99 -8.92
CA ILE A 172 5.14 2.43 -9.14
C ILE A 172 6.44 2.75 -9.86
N LEU A 173 6.34 3.43 -11.00
CA LEU A 173 7.50 3.86 -11.78
C LEU A 173 7.34 5.30 -12.27
N ARG A 174 8.46 5.95 -12.58
CA ARG A 174 8.49 7.25 -13.26
C ARG A 174 8.80 7.04 -14.74
N PRO A 175 8.44 7.99 -15.63
CA PRO A 175 8.73 7.88 -17.05
C PRO A 175 10.21 8.23 -17.34
N ASP A 176 11.14 7.43 -16.82
CA ASP A 176 12.57 7.55 -17.08
C ASP A 176 13.24 6.19 -17.34
N ARG A 177 14.38 6.20 -18.06
CA ARG A 177 15.06 4.99 -18.52
C ARG A 177 15.51 4.07 -17.38
N GLN A 178 15.87 4.63 -16.22
CA GLN A 178 16.36 3.82 -15.12
C GLN A 178 15.21 3.09 -14.42
N ASP A 179 14.07 3.78 -14.26
CA ASP A 179 12.87 3.16 -13.72
C ASP A 179 12.32 2.10 -14.69
N TYR A 180 12.37 2.35 -16.00
CA TYR A 180 11.96 1.35 -16.99
C TYR A 180 12.78 0.07 -16.92
N GLN A 181 14.11 0.17 -16.83
CA GLN A 181 14.97 -1.01 -16.70
C GLN A 181 14.74 -1.75 -15.38
N GLY A 182 14.61 -1.02 -14.29
CA GLY A 182 14.37 -1.61 -12.97
C GLY A 182 12.99 -2.28 -12.88
N THR A 183 11.96 -1.64 -13.45
CA THR A 183 10.61 -2.21 -13.52
C THR A 183 10.58 -3.51 -14.32
N ALA A 184 11.30 -3.59 -15.45
CA ALA A 184 11.41 -4.82 -16.22
C ALA A 184 11.95 -5.99 -15.38
N VAL A 185 13.00 -5.74 -14.60
CA VAL A 185 13.55 -6.75 -13.69
C VAL A 185 12.53 -7.15 -12.62
N THR A 186 11.82 -6.18 -12.05
CA THR A 186 10.83 -6.46 -11.00
C THR A 186 9.64 -7.25 -11.55
N VAL A 187 9.16 -6.94 -12.75
CA VAL A 187 8.09 -7.68 -13.43
C VAL A 187 8.51 -9.14 -13.66
N ASP A 188 9.74 -9.36 -14.15
CA ASP A 188 10.27 -10.73 -14.37
C ASP A 188 10.36 -11.52 -13.06
N VAL A 189 10.76 -10.86 -11.98
CA VAL A 189 10.83 -11.49 -10.65
C VAL A 189 9.42 -11.79 -10.13
N ALA A 190 8.47 -10.84 -10.19
CA ALA A 190 7.11 -11.04 -9.75
C ALA A 190 6.42 -12.22 -10.47
N ARG A 191 6.66 -12.36 -11.78
CA ARG A 191 6.17 -13.52 -12.55
C ARG A 191 6.76 -14.84 -12.11
N LYS A 192 8.05 -14.87 -11.77
CA LYS A 192 8.71 -16.07 -11.23
C LYS A 192 8.24 -16.43 -9.82
N LEU A 193 7.68 -15.47 -9.10
CA LEU A 193 7.07 -15.65 -7.79
C LEU A 193 5.56 -15.96 -7.90
N ASP A 194 5.04 -16.12 -9.12
CA ASP A 194 3.64 -16.44 -9.42
C ASP A 194 2.63 -15.45 -8.78
N VAL A 195 2.97 -14.14 -8.76
CA VAL A 195 2.05 -13.11 -8.27
C VAL A 195 0.80 -13.09 -9.13
N PRO A 196 -0.40 -13.24 -8.53
CA PRO A 196 -1.63 -13.41 -9.29
C PRO A 196 -1.97 -12.20 -10.17
N ASN A 197 -1.84 -10.99 -9.62
CA ASN A 197 -2.20 -9.75 -10.30
C ASN A 197 -1.06 -8.73 -10.21
N LEU A 198 -0.59 -8.25 -11.35
CA LEU A 198 0.46 -7.25 -11.44
C LEU A 198 -0.01 -6.07 -12.27
N TYR A 199 0.05 -4.88 -11.69
CA TYR A 199 -0.36 -3.63 -12.32
C TYR A 199 0.73 -2.57 -12.23
N LEU A 200 0.74 -1.68 -13.22
CA LEU A 200 1.65 -0.55 -13.27
C LEU A 200 0.93 0.74 -12.88
N VAL A 201 1.62 1.60 -12.15
CA VAL A 201 1.21 2.97 -11.88
C VAL A 201 2.35 3.90 -12.28
N VAL A 202 2.14 4.69 -13.32
CA VAL A 202 3.15 5.66 -13.76
C VAL A 202 2.93 6.95 -13.00
N ASN A 203 3.94 7.39 -12.26
CA ASN A 203 3.85 8.58 -11.43
C ASN A 203 4.86 9.65 -11.88
N LYS A 204 4.57 10.90 -11.50
CA LYS A 204 5.39 12.08 -11.81
C LYS A 204 5.57 12.30 -13.32
N ILE A 205 4.51 12.13 -14.08
CA ILE A 205 4.51 12.35 -15.52
C ILE A 205 4.61 13.85 -15.79
N PRO A 206 5.66 14.32 -16.49
CA PRO A 206 5.79 15.73 -16.84
C PRO A 206 4.69 16.19 -17.81
N GLU A 207 4.37 17.47 -17.78
CA GLU A 207 3.53 18.09 -18.81
C GLU A 207 4.10 17.86 -20.22
N GLY A 208 3.21 17.65 -21.20
CA GLY A 208 3.58 17.44 -22.60
C GLY A 208 3.88 15.99 -22.98
N ILE A 209 3.87 15.04 -22.05
CA ILE A 209 3.88 13.63 -22.39
C ILE A 209 2.44 13.17 -22.65
N GLU A 210 2.20 12.58 -23.83
CA GLU A 210 0.92 12.01 -24.19
C GLU A 210 0.70 10.70 -23.44
N ASN A 211 -0.27 10.70 -22.52
CA ASN A 211 -0.51 9.57 -21.61
C ASN A 211 -0.96 8.29 -22.34
N SER A 212 -1.78 8.41 -23.40
CA SER A 212 -2.28 7.25 -24.15
C SER A 212 -1.15 6.47 -24.82
N GLY A 213 -0.27 7.15 -25.55
CA GLY A 213 0.87 6.54 -26.21
C GLY A 213 1.88 5.92 -25.22
N LEU A 214 2.13 6.59 -24.07
CA LEU A 214 3.00 6.04 -23.04
C LEU A 214 2.38 4.80 -22.38
N ARG A 215 1.09 4.81 -22.08
CA ARG A 215 0.36 3.67 -21.51
C ARG A 215 0.49 2.43 -22.41
N GLU A 216 0.14 2.56 -23.68
CA GLU A 216 0.20 1.46 -24.65
C GLU A 216 1.62 0.87 -24.77
N GLN A 217 2.64 1.72 -24.81
CA GLN A 217 4.03 1.27 -24.85
C GLN A 217 4.43 0.47 -23.61
N LEU A 218 4.01 0.91 -22.41
CA LEU A 218 4.34 0.21 -21.17
C LEU A 218 3.57 -1.11 -21.04
N ASP A 219 2.29 -1.10 -21.37
CA ASP A 219 1.45 -2.31 -21.33
C ASP A 219 2.01 -3.38 -22.26
N GLU A 220 2.43 -3.01 -23.48
CA GLU A 220 3.09 -3.92 -24.42
C GLU A 220 4.46 -4.39 -23.90
N ALA A 221 5.30 -3.45 -23.46
CA ALA A 221 6.68 -3.75 -23.05
C ALA A 221 6.74 -4.68 -21.85
N TYR A 222 5.83 -4.51 -20.90
CA TYR A 222 5.80 -5.33 -19.68
C TYR A 222 4.74 -6.44 -19.72
N SER A 223 3.88 -6.47 -20.74
CA SER A 223 2.69 -7.35 -20.79
C SER A 223 1.89 -7.27 -19.48
N ALA A 224 1.69 -6.06 -18.98
CA ALA A 224 1.03 -5.76 -17.71
C ALA A 224 0.15 -4.52 -17.89
N THR A 225 -0.95 -4.43 -17.16
CA THR A 225 -1.90 -3.32 -17.28
C THR A 225 -1.43 -2.10 -16.48
N THR A 226 -1.40 -0.94 -17.11
CA THR A 226 -1.19 0.35 -16.42
C THR A 226 -2.52 0.87 -15.91
N LEU A 227 -2.76 0.82 -14.58
CA LEU A 227 -4.00 1.28 -13.97
C LEU A 227 -4.12 2.80 -14.01
N ALA A 228 -3.06 3.51 -13.62
CA ALA A 228 -3.11 4.96 -13.44
C ALA A 228 -1.89 5.67 -13.98
N MET A 229 -2.12 6.92 -14.39
CA MET A 229 -1.13 7.84 -14.97
C MET A 229 -1.14 9.14 -14.18
N LEU A 230 -0.36 9.19 -13.09
CA LEU A 230 -0.32 10.29 -12.12
C LEU A 230 0.58 11.42 -12.63
N PRO A 231 0.06 12.65 -12.84
CA PRO A 231 0.87 13.77 -13.31
C PRO A 231 1.86 14.24 -12.24
N LEU A 232 2.97 14.81 -12.67
CA LEU A 232 3.83 15.63 -11.82
C LEU A 232 3.05 16.91 -11.48
N SER A 233 2.68 17.08 -10.21
CA SER A 233 1.89 18.20 -9.75
C SER A 233 2.63 19.01 -8.71
N GLU A 234 2.74 20.32 -8.96
CA GLU A 234 3.28 21.26 -7.99
C GLU A 234 2.42 21.32 -6.71
N GLU A 235 1.10 21.21 -6.84
CA GLU A 235 0.19 21.20 -5.69
C GLU A 235 0.43 19.99 -4.77
N VAL A 236 0.71 18.81 -5.34
CA VAL A 236 1.08 17.63 -4.55
C VAL A 236 2.43 17.84 -3.84
N VAL A 237 3.38 18.49 -4.50
CA VAL A 237 4.68 18.83 -3.89
C VAL A 237 4.51 19.84 -2.77
N LEU A 238 3.71 20.90 -2.99
CA LEU A 238 3.42 21.94 -1.99
C LEU A 238 2.62 21.42 -0.80
N ASN A 239 1.83 20.37 -0.97
CA ASN A 239 1.17 19.67 0.15
C ASN A 239 2.19 19.12 1.16
N ALA A 240 3.44 18.85 0.73
CA ALA A 240 4.57 18.50 1.57
C ALA A 240 4.25 17.39 2.60
N SER A 241 3.44 16.41 2.22
CA SER A 241 2.97 15.31 3.08
C SER A 241 2.15 15.74 4.31
N SER A 242 1.58 16.95 4.31
CA SER A 242 0.84 17.50 5.45
C SER A 242 -0.58 16.92 5.60
N ALA A 243 -1.11 16.30 4.54
CA ALA A 243 -2.43 15.68 4.52
C ALA A 243 -2.56 14.70 3.36
N LEU A 244 -3.60 13.88 3.39
CA LEU A 244 -3.97 12.97 2.31
C LEU A 244 -4.53 13.77 1.13
N PHE A 245 -3.67 14.07 0.16
CA PHE A 245 -3.97 15.01 -0.93
C PHE A 245 -5.24 14.66 -1.70
N SER A 246 -5.49 13.37 -1.96
CA SER A 246 -6.69 12.93 -2.70
C SER A 246 -8.00 13.22 -1.97
N LEU A 247 -7.97 13.32 -0.64
CA LEU A 247 -9.15 13.62 0.17
C LEU A 247 -9.41 15.13 0.26
N ILE A 248 -8.35 15.92 0.46
CA ILE A 248 -8.48 17.39 0.58
C ILE A 248 -8.64 18.10 -0.76
N ARG A 249 -8.24 17.48 -1.87
CA ARG A 249 -8.33 18.01 -3.24
C ARG A 249 -8.97 16.97 -4.17
N PRO A 250 -10.23 16.56 -3.92
CA PRO A 250 -10.87 15.46 -4.66
C PRO A 250 -11.01 15.73 -6.17
N ASP A 251 -11.16 16.98 -6.58
CA ASP A 251 -11.35 17.36 -7.99
C ASP A 251 -10.03 17.47 -8.78
N HIS A 252 -8.89 17.32 -8.12
CA HIS A 252 -7.59 17.40 -8.78
C HIS A 252 -7.33 16.16 -9.66
N VAL A 253 -6.68 16.34 -10.83
CA VAL A 253 -6.38 15.24 -11.78
C VAL A 253 -5.59 14.11 -11.11
N TRP A 254 -4.62 14.43 -10.26
CA TRP A 254 -3.86 13.43 -9.50
C TRP A 254 -4.79 12.59 -8.60
N SER A 255 -5.73 13.24 -7.92
CA SER A 255 -6.70 12.58 -7.04
C SER A 255 -7.67 11.68 -7.80
N SER A 256 -8.07 12.07 -9.02
CA SER A 256 -8.90 11.21 -9.87
C SER A 256 -8.15 9.94 -10.30
N GLN A 257 -6.84 10.02 -10.54
CA GLN A 257 -6.04 8.84 -10.84
C GLN A 257 -5.89 7.89 -9.63
N ILE A 258 -5.79 8.43 -8.41
CA ILE A 258 -5.82 7.61 -7.17
C ILE A 258 -7.16 6.88 -7.05
N ARG A 259 -8.28 7.57 -7.33
CA ARG A 259 -9.60 6.92 -7.30
C ARG A 259 -9.73 5.80 -8.31
N ILE A 260 -9.18 5.94 -9.51
CA ILE A 260 -9.15 4.85 -10.50
C ILE A 260 -8.47 3.61 -9.93
N ILE A 261 -7.33 3.77 -9.22
CA ILE A 261 -6.68 2.61 -8.57
C ILE A 261 -7.61 1.99 -7.52
N ALA A 262 -8.26 2.83 -6.71
CA ALA A 262 -9.17 2.35 -5.69
C ALA A 262 -10.44 1.68 -6.30
N ASP A 263 -10.96 2.20 -7.42
CA ASP A 263 -12.09 1.63 -8.15
C ASP A 263 -11.76 0.21 -8.66
N GLU A 264 -10.62 0.05 -9.31
CA GLU A 264 -10.17 -1.25 -9.83
C GLU A 264 -9.96 -2.30 -8.72
N LEU A 265 -9.48 -1.87 -7.55
CA LEU A 265 -9.32 -2.75 -6.40
C LEU A 265 -10.66 -3.14 -5.78
N ASP A 266 -11.63 -2.22 -5.76
CA ASP A 266 -12.95 -2.37 -5.14
C ASP A 266 -13.91 -3.20 -6.00
N GLU A 267 -13.90 -3.00 -7.31
CA GLU A 267 -14.74 -3.77 -8.25
C GLU A 267 -14.36 -5.25 -8.32
N GLY A 268 -13.34 -5.63 -7.56
CA GLY A 268 -12.76 -6.95 -7.54
C GLY A 268 -12.08 -7.21 -8.88
N LEU A 269 -10.77 -7.39 -8.84
CA LEU A 269 -9.92 -7.71 -9.97
C LEU A 269 -10.54 -8.83 -10.82
N THR A 270 -11.63 -8.53 -11.50
CA THR A 270 -12.38 -9.44 -12.35
C THR A 270 -11.58 -9.63 -13.64
N THR A 271 -10.78 -10.66 -13.67
CA THR A 271 -10.27 -11.27 -14.89
C THR A 271 -11.19 -12.36 -15.36
#